data_291cf2eb4f0478ac4bccd65f64a7d3a7
#
_entry.id   291cf2eb4f0478ac4bccd65f64a7d3a7
#
_cell.length_a   1.000
_cell.length_b   1.000
_cell.length_c   1.000
_cell.angle_alpha   90.00
_cell.angle_beta   90.00
_cell.angle_gamma   90.00
#
_symmetry.space_group_name_H-M   'P 1'
#
loop_
_entity.id
_entity.type
_entity.pdbx_description
1 polymer ?
#
loop_
_entity_poly.entity_id
_entity_poly.type
_entity_poly.pdbx_seq_one_letter_code
_entity_poly.pdbx_strand_id
1 'polypeptide(L)'
;MKIVVDTNIIFSALANSNGTLSDIIIGSSKKYHFYTSEYLRDELQKHHEKLKKISKLTDKEIEIAQYKLFKYISFITLEIIPEKYWIKAEKIVCDIDPDDIAFVALSLYLDAYLWTGDKVLYRGLKNKGFGKIVLTTELKSLLEN
;
A
#
# COMPACT_ATOMS: atom_id res chain seq x y z
N MET A 1 -8.32 -9.34 -9.01
CA MET A 1 -7.16 -8.50 -9.29
C MET A 1 -6.36 -8.27 -8.00
N LYS A 2 -5.06 -8.43 -8.08
CA LYS A 2 -4.16 -8.26 -6.93
C LYS A 2 -3.65 -6.83 -6.85
N ILE A 3 -3.66 -6.26 -5.65
CA ILE A 3 -3.21 -4.89 -5.40
C ILE A 3 -2.28 -4.87 -4.18
N VAL A 4 -1.07 -4.37 -4.37
CA VAL A 4 -0.13 -4.10 -3.27
C VAL A 4 -0.37 -2.67 -2.79
N VAL A 5 -0.59 -2.52 -1.50
CA VAL A 5 -0.90 -1.23 -0.87
C VAL A 5 0.33 -0.73 -0.14
N ASP A 6 0.80 0.48 -0.45
CA ASP A 6 1.96 1.04 0.24
C ASP A 6 1.59 1.55 1.64
N THR A 7 2.61 1.77 2.48
CA THR A 7 2.42 2.18 3.87
C THR A 7 1.65 3.50 3.98
N ASN A 8 1.88 4.44 3.07
CA ASN A 8 1.23 5.75 3.11
C ASN A 8 -0.27 5.67 2.88
N ILE A 9 -0.72 4.76 2.02
CA ILE A 9 -2.15 4.53 1.81
C ILE A 9 -2.79 3.99 3.09
N ILE A 10 -2.16 3.00 3.71
CA ILE A 10 -2.68 2.41 4.97
C ILE A 10 -2.68 3.44 6.09
N PHE A 11 -1.60 4.22 6.22
CA PHE A 11 -1.52 5.29 7.21
C PHE A 11 -2.67 6.29 7.03
N SER A 12 -2.92 6.72 5.79
CA SER A 12 -3.99 7.66 5.48
C SER A 12 -5.38 7.07 5.74
N ALA A 13 -5.56 5.78 5.44
CA ALA A 13 -6.81 5.07 5.72
C ALA A 13 -7.09 5.03 7.23
N LEU A 14 -6.07 4.80 8.04
CA LEU A 14 -6.20 4.79 9.51
C LEU A 14 -6.39 6.19 10.08
N ALA A 15 -5.74 7.20 9.49
CA ALA A 15 -5.87 8.59 9.91
C ALA A 15 -7.30 9.11 9.72
N ASN A 16 -8.02 8.55 8.75
CA ASN A 16 -9.43 8.85 8.49
C ASN A 16 -10.20 7.54 8.25
N SER A 17 -10.50 6.83 9.31
CA SER A 17 -11.10 5.49 9.26
C SER A 17 -12.51 5.46 8.65
N ASN A 18 -13.18 6.60 8.56
CA ASN A 18 -14.49 6.73 7.90
C ASN A 18 -14.37 7.33 6.50
N GLY A 19 -13.14 7.42 5.98
CA GLY A 19 -12.88 8.04 4.70
C GLY A 19 -12.90 7.06 3.52
N THR A 20 -12.64 7.62 2.35
CA THR A 20 -12.70 6.91 1.07
C THR A 20 -11.73 5.73 0.99
N LEU A 21 -10.51 5.86 1.54
CA LEU A 21 -9.50 4.81 1.43
C LEU A 21 -9.92 3.54 2.16
N SER A 22 -10.45 3.68 3.37
CA SER A 22 -11.00 2.55 4.14
C SER A 22 -12.18 1.92 3.41
N ASP A 23 -13.07 2.74 2.84
CA ASP A 23 -14.22 2.27 2.08
C ASP A 23 -13.79 1.44 0.86
N ILE A 24 -12.75 1.87 0.15
CA ILE A 24 -12.22 1.12 -1.00
C ILE A 24 -11.72 -0.24 -0.55
N ILE A 25 -10.89 -0.30 0.50
CA ILE A 25 -10.30 -1.56 0.96
C ILE A 25 -11.39 -2.53 1.43
N ILE A 26 -12.28 -2.07 2.28
CA ILE A 26 -13.33 -2.91 2.86
C ILE A 26 -14.40 -3.25 1.83
N GLY A 27 -14.85 -2.26 1.08
CA GLY A 27 -15.96 -2.41 0.15
C GLY A 27 -15.64 -3.18 -1.12
N SER A 28 -14.36 -3.23 -1.54
CA SER A 28 -13.94 -3.89 -2.77
C SER A 28 -13.24 -5.23 -2.55
N SER A 29 -13.28 -5.76 -1.33
CA SER A 29 -12.58 -7.00 -0.97
C SER A 29 -13.05 -8.24 -1.74
N LYS A 30 -14.22 -8.20 -2.35
CA LYS A 30 -14.74 -9.28 -3.22
C LYS A 30 -14.16 -9.22 -4.63
N LYS A 31 -13.76 -8.03 -5.08
CA LYS A 31 -13.24 -7.79 -6.42
C LYS A 31 -11.71 -7.76 -6.44
N TYR A 32 -11.10 -7.19 -5.40
CA TYR A 32 -9.66 -7.01 -5.27
C TYR A 32 -9.11 -7.76 -4.07
N HIS A 33 -7.91 -8.32 -4.25
CA HIS A 33 -7.12 -8.89 -3.16
C HIS A 33 -6.01 -7.90 -2.81
N PHE A 34 -6.02 -7.41 -1.58
CA PHE A 34 -5.05 -6.44 -1.11
C PHE A 34 -3.91 -7.12 -0.38
N TYR A 35 -2.68 -6.71 -0.68
CA TYR A 35 -1.45 -7.24 -0.10
C TYR A 35 -0.56 -6.11 0.37
N THR A 36 0.21 -6.35 1.41
CA THR A 36 1.24 -5.42 1.87
C THR A 36 2.40 -6.20 2.49
N SER A 37 3.47 -5.49 2.85
CA SER A 37 4.63 -6.08 3.52
C SER A 37 4.32 -6.36 5.00
N GLU A 38 4.91 -7.42 5.53
CA GLU A 38 4.86 -7.73 6.97
C GLU A 38 5.43 -6.61 7.83
N TYR A 39 6.31 -5.77 7.29
CA TYR A 39 6.90 -4.65 8.01
C TYR A 39 5.96 -3.46 8.17
N LEU A 40 4.75 -3.51 7.61
CA LEU A 40 3.78 -2.43 7.76
C LEU A 40 3.48 -2.12 9.23
N ARG A 41 3.35 -3.15 10.06
CA ARG A 41 3.05 -2.96 11.48
C ARG A 41 4.16 -2.19 12.19
N ASP A 42 5.41 -2.50 11.87
CA ASP A 42 6.57 -1.81 12.44
C ASP A 42 6.61 -0.35 11.98
N GLU A 43 6.32 -0.10 10.71
CA GLU A 43 6.23 1.25 10.16
C GLU A 43 5.13 2.08 10.85
N LEU A 44 3.98 1.49 11.05
CA LEU A 44 2.87 2.15 11.75
C LEU A 44 3.22 2.44 13.21
N GLN A 45 3.93 1.52 13.87
CA GLN A 45 4.36 1.71 15.26
C GLN A 45 5.35 2.88 15.38
N LYS A 46 6.27 3.01 14.44
CA LYS A 46 7.21 4.15 14.38
C LYS A 46 6.49 5.49 14.27
N HIS A 47 5.35 5.52 13.59
CA HIS A 47 4.59 6.74 13.33
C HIS A 47 3.30 6.81 14.14
N HIS A 48 3.20 6.02 15.22
CA HIS A 48 1.99 5.92 16.04
C HIS A 48 1.56 7.27 16.62
N GLU A 49 2.49 8.04 17.18
CA GLU A 49 2.19 9.34 17.77
C GLU A 49 1.70 10.34 16.72
N LYS A 50 2.30 10.31 15.54
CA LYS A 50 1.85 11.15 14.41
C LYS A 50 0.45 10.75 13.98
N LEU A 51 0.16 9.46 13.94
CA LEU A 51 -1.17 8.94 13.58
C LEU A 51 -2.22 9.38 14.60
N LYS A 52 -1.91 9.29 15.89
CA LYS A 52 -2.80 9.77 16.95
C LYS A 52 -3.12 11.26 16.79
N LYS A 53 -2.09 12.06 16.54
CA LYS A 53 -2.22 13.51 16.40
C LYS A 53 -3.10 13.89 15.21
N ILE A 54 -2.92 13.24 14.07
CA ILE A 54 -3.67 13.54 12.85
C ILE A 54 -5.10 13.01 12.94
N SER A 55 -5.27 11.77 13.40
CA SER A 55 -6.58 11.12 13.49
C SER A 55 -7.44 11.64 14.64
N LYS A 56 -6.81 12.17 15.70
CA LYS A 56 -7.44 12.54 16.96
C LYS A 56 -8.11 11.35 17.68
N LEU A 57 -7.66 10.15 17.35
CA LEU A 57 -8.15 8.92 17.98
C LEU A 57 -7.29 8.55 19.18
N THR A 58 -7.88 7.81 20.11
CA THR A 58 -7.15 7.19 21.23
C THR A 58 -6.37 5.97 20.73
N ASP A 59 -5.42 5.47 21.53
CA ASP A 59 -4.69 4.24 21.23
C ASP A 59 -5.64 3.08 20.96
N LYS A 60 -6.68 2.95 21.78
CA LYS A 60 -7.69 1.89 21.63
C LYS A 60 -8.47 2.01 20.34
N GLU A 61 -8.86 3.22 19.97
CA GLU A 61 -9.60 3.47 18.74
C GLU A 61 -8.75 3.16 17.50
N ILE A 62 -7.46 3.49 17.54
CA ILE A 62 -6.53 3.14 16.46
C ILE A 62 -6.38 1.62 16.35
N GLU A 63 -6.22 0.92 17.48
CA GLU A 63 -6.13 -0.54 17.52
C GLU A 63 -7.36 -1.19 16.89
N ILE A 64 -8.54 -0.70 17.21
CA ILE A 64 -9.80 -1.20 16.64
C ILE A 64 -9.85 -0.94 15.12
N ALA A 65 -9.44 0.26 14.69
CA ALA A 65 -9.41 0.62 13.28
C ALA A 65 -8.44 -0.27 12.49
N GLN A 66 -7.24 -0.53 13.04
CA GLN A 66 -6.27 -1.45 12.46
C GLN A 66 -6.84 -2.86 12.33
N TYR A 67 -7.45 -3.37 13.38
CA TYR A 67 -8.05 -4.71 13.39
C TYR A 67 -9.10 -4.85 12.27
N LYS A 68 -9.97 -3.88 12.12
CA LYS A 68 -11.01 -3.88 11.09
C LYS A 68 -10.43 -3.84 9.68
N LEU A 69 -9.43 -2.99 9.45
CA LEU A 69 -8.82 -2.80 8.14
C LEU A 69 -7.98 -4.00 7.73
N PHE A 70 -7.17 -4.52 8.66
CA PHE A 70 -6.20 -5.59 8.39
C PHE A 70 -6.84 -6.94 8.07
N LYS A 71 -8.13 -7.13 8.39
CA LYS A 71 -8.88 -8.32 7.95
C LYS A 71 -8.93 -8.46 6.43
N TYR A 72 -8.84 -7.35 5.72
CA TYR A 72 -9.00 -7.32 4.27
C TYR A 72 -7.66 -7.23 3.53
N ILE A 73 -6.55 -7.29 4.26
CA ILE A 73 -5.20 -7.15 3.70
C ILE A 73 -4.37 -8.38 4.08
N SER A 74 -3.72 -8.99 3.09
CA SER A 74 -2.79 -10.09 3.32
C SER A 74 -1.38 -9.53 3.51
N PHE A 75 -0.73 -9.94 4.59
CA PHE A 75 0.63 -9.52 4.92
C PHE A 75 1.62 -10.55 4.38
N ILE A 76 2.58 -10.11 3.60
CA ILE A 76 3.53 -10.98 2.91
C ILE A 76 4.92 -10.86 3.55
N THR A 77 5.52 -12.00 3.86
CA THR A 77 6.90 -12.11 4.32
C THR A 77 7.84 -11.83 3.17
N LEU A 78 8.65 -10.78 3.28
CA LEU A 78 9.50 -10.32 2.17
C LEU A 78 10.58 -11.35 1.79
N GLU A 79 11.01 -12.21 2.73
CA GLU A 79 12.02 -13.24 2.46
C GLU A 79 11.59 -14.26 1.40
N ILE A 80 10.29 -14.43 1.16
CA ILE A 80 9.82 -15.37 0.14
C ILE A 80 9.98 -14.84 -1.29
N ILE A 81 10.23 -13.54 -1.45
CA ILE A 81 10.37 -12.92 -2.77
C ILE A 81 11.74 -13.31 -3.35
N PRO A 82 11.78 -14.00 -4.51
CA PRO A 82 13.07 -14.36 -5.14
C PRO A 82 13.92 -13.14 -5.48
N GLU A 83 15.24 -13.32 -5.39
CA GLU A 83 16.22 -12.25 -5.61
C GLU A 83 16.04 -11.51 -6.93
N LYS A 84 15.65 -12.21 -7.99
CA LYS A 84 15.44 -11.59 -9.32
C LYS A 84 14.47 -10.42 -9.31
N TYR A 85 13.45 -10.48 -8.45
CA TYR A 85 12.46 -9.39 -8.33
C TYR A 85 13.03 -8.20 -7.58
N TRP A 86 13.88 -8.44 -6.59
CA TRP A 86 14.59 -7.39 -5.88
C TRP A 86 15.55 -6.64 -6.79
N ILE A 87 16.31 -7.37 -7.62
CA ILE A 87 17.25 -6.77 -8.58
C ILE A 87 16.48 -5.91 -9.57
N LYS A 88 15.39 -6.43 -10.12
CA LYS A 88 14.57 -5.69 -11.08
C LYS A 88 13.94 -4.45 -10.44
N ALA A 89 13.41 -4.57 -9.24
CA ALA A 89 12.82 -3.46 -8.50
C ALA A 89 13.84 -2.36 -8.23
N GLU A 90 15.05 -2.72 -7.81
CA GLU A 90 16.12 -1.76 -7.57
C GLU A 90 16.44 -0.95 -8.81
N LYS A 91 16.56 -1.60 -9.95
CA LYS A 91 16.83 -0.92 -11.23
C LYS A 91 15.73 0.06 -11.62
N ILE A 92 14.49 -0.26 -11.29
CA ILE A 92 13.34 0.57 -11.65
C ILE A 92 13.22 1.78 -10.74
N VAL A 93 13.42 1.61 -9.42
CA VAL A 93 12.97 2.60 -8.44
C VAL A 93 14.10 3.29 -7.67
N CYS A 94 15.36 2.81 -7.72
CA CYS A 94 16.43 3.33 -6.87
C CYS A 94 16.74 4.82 -7.08
N ASP A 95 16.55 5.34 -8.29
CA ASP A 95 16.76 6.75 -8.61
C ASP A 95 15.51 7.63 -8.39
N ILE A 96 14.39 7.00 -8.01
CA ILE A 96 13.14 7.70 -7.66
C ILE A 96 13.01 7.75 -6.15
N ASP A 97 12.88 6.59 -5.51
CA ASP A 97 12.81 6.46 -4.06
C ASP A 97 13.24 5.04 -3.62
N PRO A 98 14.45 4.89 -3.06
CA PRO A 98 14.94 3.57 -2.61
C PRO A 98 14.05 2.91 -1.56
N ASP A 99 13.30 3.69 -0.77
CA ASP A 99 12.42 3.15 0.27
C ASP A 99 11.24 2.37 -0.31
N ASP A 100 10.95 2.54 -1.60
CA ASP A 100 9.87 1.84 -2.27
C ASP A 100 10.29 0.55 -2.98
N ILE A 101 11.56 0.15 -2.87
CA ILE A 101 12.07 -1.07 -3.52
C ILE A 101 11.26 -2.30 -3.10
N ALA A 102 10.96 -2.45 -1.81
CA ALA A 102 10.22 -3.60 -1.29
C ALA A 102 8.81 -3.69 -1.90
N PHE A 103 8.10 -2.57 -2.02
CA PHE A 103 6.75 -2.56 -2.60
C PHE A 103 6.76 -2.89 -4.09
N VAL A 104 7.75 -2.37 -4.82
CA VAL A 104 7.90 -2.69 -6.25
C VAL A 104 8.26 -4.16 -6.43
N ALA A 105 9.19 -4.70 -5.63
CA ALA A 105 9.56 -6.11 -5.67
C ALA A 105 8.35 -7.00 -5.37
N LEU A 106 7.57 -6.67 -4.37
CA LEU A 106 6.35 -7.41 -4.02
C LEU A 106 5.33 -7.38 -5.16
N SER A 107 5.14 -6.21 -5.78
CA SER A 107 4.23 -6.06 -6.92
C SER A 107 4.66 -6.89 -8.11
N LEU A 108 5.96 -6.93 -8.42
CA LEU A 108 6.51 -7.75 -9.51
C LEU A 108 6.31 -9.25 -9.21
N TYR A 109 6.61 -9.67 -8.00
CA TYR A 109 6.50 -11.06 -7.59
C TYR A 109 5.05 -11.58 -7.66
N LEU A 110 4.10 -10.78 -7.18
CA LEU A 110 2.68 -11.13 -7.19
C LEU A 110 1.98 -10.86 -8.52
N ASP A 111 2.66 -10.20 -9.45
CA ASP A 111 2.05 -9.68 -10.68
C ASP A 111 0.85 -8.81 -10.35
N ALA A 112 1.04 -7.90 -9.42
CA ALA A 112 0.01 -7.05 -8.85
C ALA A 112 0.18 -5.59 -9.24
N TYR A 113 -0.90 -4.82 -9.15
CA TYR A 113 -0.81 -3.37 -9.22
C TYR A 113 -0.30 -2.81 -7.90
N LEU A 114 0.57 -1.80 -7.98
CA LEU A 114 0.99 -1.03 -6.81
C LEU A 114 0.08 0.19 -6.66
N TRP A 115 -0.60 0.27 -5.53
CA TRP A 115 -1.46 1.41 -5.21
C TRP A 115 -0.70 2.38 -4.32
N THR A 116 -0.49 3.59 -4.82
CA THR A 116 0.25 4.63 -4.12
C THR A 116 -0.49 5.97 -4.19
N GLY A 117 -0.22 6.83 -3.21
CA GLY A 117 -0.61 8.24 -3.23
C GLY A 117 0.52 9.16 -3.68
N ASP A 118 1.73 8.62 -3.87
CA ASP A 118 2.91 9.39 -4.24
C ASP A 118 2.97 9.61 -5.75
N LYS A 119 2.68 10.84 -6.16
CA LYS A 119 2.65 11.22 -7.59
C LYS A 119 4.03 11.23 -8.24
N VAL A 120 5.09 11.48 -7.45
CA VAL A 120 6.47 11.43 -7.96
C VAL A 120 6.83 10.00 -8.30
N LEU A 121 6.56 9.07 -7.39
CA LEU A 121 6.74 7.63 -7.63
C LEU A 121 5.92 7.17 -8.83
N TYR A 122 4.66 7.52 -8.87
CA TYR A 122 3.75 7.14 -9.97
C TYR A 122 4.30 7.57 -11.32
N ARG A 123 4.65 8.85 -11.46
CA ARG A 123 5.19 9.38 -12.74
C ARG A 123 6.53 8.75 -13.10
N GLY A 124 7.41 8.60 -12.11
CA GLY A 124 8.73 7.98 -12.34
C GLY A 124 8.64 6.55 -12.82
N LEU A 125 7.78 5.75 -12.21
CA LEU A 125 7.57 4.35 -12.61
C LEU A 125 6.90 4.24 -13.98
N LYS A 126 5.90 5.07 -14.26
CA LYS A 126 5.26 5.13 -15.59
C LYS A 126 6.26 5.47 -16.67
N ASN A 127 7.13 6.45 -16.45
CA ASN A 127 8.17 6.86 -17.40
C ASN A 127 9.17 5.73 -17.69
N LYS A 128 9.36 4.80 -16.77
CA LYS A 128 10.25 3.64 -16.96
C LYS A 128 9.54 2.42 -17.55
N GLY A 129 8.27 2.58 -17.93
CA GLY A 129 7.49 1.50 -18.51
C GLY A 129 6.86 0.55 -17.49
N PHE A 130 6.92 0.87 -16.20
CA PHE A 130 6.21 0.10 -15.16
C PHE A 130 4.75 0.53 -15.15
N GLY A 131 3.91 -0.26 -15.86
CA GLY A 131 2.50 0.09 -16.05
C GLY A 131 1.57 -0.28 -14.91
N LYS A 132 1.97 -1.22 -14.06
CA LYS A 132 1.11 -1.72 -12.97
C LYS A 132 1.24 -0.87 -11.71
N ILE A 133 0.96 0.42 -11.83
CA ILE A 133 0.88 1.34 -10.72
C ILE A 133 -0.38 2.18 -10.87
N VAL A 134 -1.11 2.40 -9.79
CA VAL A 134 -2.37 3.13 -9.79
C VAL A 134 -2.43 4.14 -8.66
N LEU A 135 -3.03 5.27 -8.95
CA LEU A 135 -3.46 6.26 -7.96
C LEU A 135 -4.86 5.92 -7.48
N THR A 136 -5.28 6.51 -6.36
CA THR A 136 -6.61 6.29 -5.78
C THR A 136 -7.73 6.62 -6.77
N THR A 137 -7.59 7.70 -7.53
CA THR A 137 -8.59 8.12 -8.53
C THR A 137 -8.78 7.08 -9.64
N GLU A 138 -7.68 6.49 -10.10
CA GLU A 138 -7.73 5.42 -11.11
C GLU A 138 -8.37 4.15 -10.57
N LEU A 139 -8.04 3.80 -9.32
CA LEU A 139 -8.61 2.63 -8.67
C LEU A 139 -10.12 2.78 -8.47
N LYS A 140 -10.59 3.96 -8.09
CA LYS A 140 -12.01 4.28 -7.99
C LYS A 140 -12.73 4.10 -9.32
N SER A 141 -12.15 4.59 -10.41
CA SER A 141 -12.72 4.45 -11.75
C SER A 141 -12.88 2.99 -12.15
N LEU A 142 -11.92 2.14 -11.78
CA LEU A 142 -12.00 0.69 -12.04
C LEU A 142 -13.13 0.03 -11.24
N LEU A 143 -13.42 0.54 -10.05
CA LEU A 143 -14.51 0.01 -9.20
C LEU A 143 -15.90 0.36 -9.73
N GLU A 144 -16.02 1.51 -10.38
CA GLU A 144 -17.30 2.00 -10.94
C GLU A 144 -17.67 1.28 -12.24
N ASN A 145 -16.73 0.59 -12.84
CA ASN A 145 -16.95 -0.23 -14.04
C ASN A 145 -17.25 -1.68 -13.64
#